data_923331fa7361ea26fda27a34d3e381fb
#
_entry.id   923331fa7361ea26fda27a34d3e381fb
#
_cell.length_a   1.000
_cell.length_b   1.000
_cell.length_c   1.000
_cell.angle_alpha   90.00
_cell.angle_beta   90.00
_cell.angle_gamma   90.00
#
_symmetry.space_group_name_H-M   'P 1'
#
loop_
_entity.id
_entity.type
_entity.pdbx_description
1 polymer ?
#
loop_
_entity_poly.entity_id
_entity_poly.type
_entity_poly.pdbx_seq_one_letter_code
_entity_poly.pdbx_strand_id
1 'polypeptide(L)'
;MTFEYTDCDTIQPSTSIASFDKPVDVPNYSYQLRAADSKAQYVTPQYAFVQNSSAGLGSQSQCVIRFEVPAELKPPILLYYKLTNFYQNHRRYVNSLDADQLKGKHRTVDDLKNGDCKPVAIEDNQVIYPCGLIANSLFNGDRSL
;
A
#
# COMPACT_ATOMS: atom_id res chain seq x y z
N MET A 1 13.95 -9.75 7.46
CA MET A 1 14.17 -9.23 6.10
C MET A 1 13.40 -7.92 5.99
N THR A 2 14.00 -6.89 5.41
CA THR A 2 13.38 -5.57 5.24
C THR A 2 13.64 -5.11 3.81
N PHE A 3 12.62 -4.55 3.17
CA PHE A 3 12.69 -4.03 1.80
C PHE A 3 12.05 -2.66 1.74
N GLU A 4 12.74 -1.69 1.14
CA GLU A 4 12.20 -0.35 0.91
C GLU A 4 11.68 -0.24 -0.52
N TYR A 5 10.43 0.21 -0.67
CA TYR A 5 9.78 0.34 -1.97
C TYR A 5 9.10 1.71 -2.17
N THR A 6 9.57 2.71 -1.44
CA THR A 6 8.99 4.06 -1.44
C THR A 6 8.93 4.66 -2.84
N ASP A 7 9.98 4.47 -3.64
CA ASP A 7 10.12 5.06 -4.97
C ASP A 7 9.72 4.10 -6.11
N CYS A 8 8.97 3.05 -5.79
CA CYS A 8 8.56 2.04 -6.76
C CYS A 8 7.72 2.60 -7.93
N ASP A 9 6.92 3.62 -7.69
CA ASP A 9 6.09 4.28 -8.70
C ASP A 9 6.88 5.16 -9.68
N THR A 10 8.15 5.42 -9.40
CA THR A 10 9.04 6.21 -10.27
C THR A 10 9.68 5.37 -11.38
N ILE A 11 9.66 4.04 -11.26
CA ILE A 11 10.24 3.14 -12.26
C ILE A 11 9.28 2.93 -13.45
N GLN A 12 9.85 2.48 -14.58
CA GLN A 12 9.01 2.20 -15.75
C GLN A 12 8.01 1.08 -15.46
N PRO A 13 6.73 1.28 -15.78
CA PRO A 13 5.72 0.26 -15.50
C PRO A 13 5.94 -1.01 -16.33
N SER A 14 5.79 -2.14 -15.67
CA SER A 14 5.68 -3.45 -16.28
C SER A 14 4.29 -3.66 -16.89
N THR A 15 4.18 -4.50 -17.90
CA THR A 15 2.92 -4.73 -18.60
C THR A 15 1.91 -5.53 -17.77
N SER A 16 2.38 -6.40 -16.91
CA SER A 16 1.54 -7.16 -15.98
C SER A 16 2.31 -7.66 -14.76
N ILE A 17 1.60 -8.05 -13.72
CA ILE A 17 2.19 -8.69 -12.54
C ILE A 17 2.90 -10.00 -12.90
N ALA A 18 2.33 -10.77 -13.82
CA ALA A 18 2.87 -12.07 -14.22
C ALA A 18 4.15 -11.95 -15.06
N SER A 19 4.28 -10.90 -15.87
CA SER A 19 5.43 -10.74 -16.75
C SER A 19 6.69 -10.35 -15.99
N PHE A 20 6.55 -9.48 -14.96
CA PHE A 20 7.71 -8.95 -14.24
C PHE A 20 8.88 -8.60 -15.18
N ASP A 21 8.54 -7.93 -16.30
CA ASP A 21 9.40 -7.77 -17.47
C ASP A 21 10.40 -6.62 -17.36
N LYS A 22 10.21 -5.72 -16.41
CA LYS A 22 11.10 -4.58 -16.15
C LYS A 22 11.44 -4.45 -14.67
N PRO A 23 12.02 -5.48 -14.06
CA PRO A 23 12.39 -5.40 -12.65
C PRO A 23 13.60 -4.50 -12.46
N VAL A 24 13.63 -3.83 -11.32
CA VAL A 24 14.77 -3.04 -10.85
C VAL A 24 15.17 -3.57 -9.47
N ASP A 25 16.44 -3.53 -9.15
CA ASP A 25 16.90 -3.95 -7.84
C ASP A 25 16.38 -3.01 -6.75
N VAL A 26 15.93 -3.58 -5.64
CA VAL A 26 15.48 -2.80 -4.48
C VAL A 26 16.67 -2.02 -3.92
N PRO A 27 16.61 -0.68 -3.84
CA PRO A 27 17.77 0.13 -3.49
C PRO A 27 18.23 -0.07 -2.04
N ASN A 28 17.30 -0.23 -1.13
CA ASN A 28 17.56 -0.42 0.29
C ASN A 28 16.89 -1.69 0.80
N TYR A 29 17.70 -2.67 1.14
CA TYR A 29 17.22 -3.90 1.73
C TYR A 29 18.17 -4.44 2.78
N SER A 30 17.66 -5.28 3.67
CA SER A 30 18.51 -6.00 4.62
C SER A 30 17.95 -7.39 4.93
N TYR A 31 18.88 -8.34 5.03
CA TYR A 31 18.61 -9.68 5.53
C TYR A 31 19.23 -9.83 6.91
N GLN A 32 18.39 -9.94 7.94
CA GLN A 32 18.82 -10.23 9.30
C GLN A 32 18.30 -11.62 9.67
N LEU A 33 19.13 -12.62 9.48
CA LEU A 33 18.87 -13.98 9.90
C LEU A 33 19.54 -14.25 11.24
N ARG A 34 18.98 -15.19 12.00
CA ARG A 34 19.67 -15.68 13.21
C ARG A 34 20.99 -16.31 12.82
N ALA A 35 22.03 -16.03 13.58
CA ALA A 35 23.45 -16.24 13.29
C ALA A 35 23.91 -17.67 12.94
N ALA A 36 23.03 -18.64 12.83
CA ALA A 36 23.38 -20.04 12.67
C ALA A 36 23.27 -20.60 11.24
N ASP A 37 22.88 -19.79 10.26
CA ASP A 37 22.59 -20.32 8.93
C ASP A 37 23.76 -20.08 7.95
N SER A 38 24.80 -20.93 8.09
CA SER A 38 25.97 -20.91 7.21
C SER A 38 25.66 -21.31 5.75
N LYS A 39 24.44 -21.72 5.45
CA LYS A 39 23.97 -22.13 4.10
C LYS A 39 23.08 -21.07 3.46
N ALA A 40 22.86 -19.93 4.09
CA ALA A 40 22.02 -18.88 3.55
C ALA A 40 22.60 -18.32 2.24
N GLN A 41 21.79 -18.32 1.19
CA GLN A 41 22.09 -17.69 -0.09
C GLN A 41 21.33 -16.37 -0.18
N TYR A 42 22.07 -15.29 -0.36
CA TYR A 42 21.50 -13.95 -0.45
C TYR A 42 21.39 -13.53 -1.91
N VAL A 43 20.17 -13.34 -2.38
CA VAL A 43 19.87 -12.83 -3.72
C VAL A 43 19.34 -11.41 -3.57
N THR A 44 19.77 -10.52 -4.44
CA THR A 44 19.25 -9.14 -4.45
C THR A 44 17.77 -9.14 -4.76
N PRO A 45 16.92 -8.57 -3.89
CA PRO A 45 15.49 -8.47 -4.16
C PRO A 45 15.25 -7.49 -5.29
N GLN A 46 14.22 -7.76 -6.06
CA GLN A 46 13.81 -6.91 -7.18
C GLN A 46 12.38 -6.44 -6.99
N TYR A 47 12.07 -5.26 -7.52
CA TYR A 47 10.72 -4.74 -7.53
C TYR A 47 10.34 -4.25 -8.93
N ALA A 48 9.04 -4.26 -9.20
CA ALA A 48 8.47 -3.78 -10.44
C ALA A 48 7.20 -2.99 -10.14
N PHE A 49 7.01 -1.89 -10.86
CA PHE A 49 5.77 -1.14 -10.82
C PHE A 49 4.84 -1.65 -11.91
N VAL A 50 3.62 -1.96 -11.55
CA VAL A 50 2.59 -2.43 -12.49
C VAL A 50 1.43 -1.45 -12.49
N GLN A 51 1.10 -0.96 -13.67
CA GLN A 51 -0.04 -0.08 -13.88
C GLN A 51 -1.09 -0.76 -14.76
N ASN A 52 -2.26 -0.98 -14.21
CA ASN A 52 -3.37 -1.62 -14.91
C ASN A 52 -4.58 -0.68 -14.91
N SER A 53 -4.77 0.03 -16.00
CA SER A 53 -5.87 0.98 -16.18
C SER A 53 -7.27 0.35 -16.21
N SER A 54 -7.34 -0.97 -16.42
CA SER A 54 -8.60 -1.72 -16.48
C SER A 54 -9.02 -2.31 -15.12
N ALA A 55 -8.17 -2.20 -14.11
CA ALA A 55 -8.49 -2.69 -12.77
C ALA A 55 -9.35 -1.68 -12.00
N GLY A 56 -10.12 -2.18 -11.03
CA GLY A 56 -10.90 -1.32 -10.13
C GLY A 56 -10.03 -0.39 -9.27
N LEU A 57 -10.66 0.60 -8.68
CA LEU A 57 -10.03 1.54 -7.74
C LEU A 57 -9.20 0.78 -6.67
N GLY A 58 -7.96 1.19 -6.48
CA GLY A 58 -7.01 0.58 -5.54
C GLY A 58 -6.13 -0.53 -6.14
N SER A 59 -6.48 -1.07 -7.31
CA SER A 59 -5.66 -2.08 -8.01
C SER A 59 -4.99 -1.54 -9.28
N GLN A 60 -5.17 -0.27 -9.58
CA GLN A 60 -4.66 0.35 -10.81
C GLN A 60 -3.13 0.49 -10.80
N SER A 61 -2.55 0.68 -9.65
CA SER A 61 -1.11 0.86 -9.48
C SER A 61 -0.60 -0.04 -8.35
N GLN A 62 0.30 -0.93 -8.66
CA GLN A 62 0.84 -1.90 -7.71
C GLN A 62 2.35 -1.95 -7.77
N CYS A 63 2.98 -2.05 -6.61
CA CYS A 63 4.39 -2.37 -6.49
C CYS A 63 4.54 -3.85 -6.13
N VAL A 64 5.18 -4.61 -7.00
CA VAL A 64 5.44 -6.04 -6.81
C VAL A 64 6.89 -6.23 -6.42
N ILE A 65 7.13 -6.83 -5.26
CA ILE A 65 8.48 -7.16 -4.78
C ILE A 65 8.68 -8.66 -4.91
N ARG A 66 9.74 -9.05 -5.60
CA ARG A 66 10.19 -10.43 -5.70
C ARG A 66 11.51 -10.60 -4.95
N PHE A 67 11.54 -11.56 -4.06
CA PHE A 67 12.73 -11.89 -3.29
C PHE A 67 12.81 -13.39 -3.03
N GLU A 68 14.02 -13.88 -2.83
CA GLU A 68 14.25 -15.25 -2.39
C GLU A 68 14.47 -15.27 -0.88
N VAL A 69 13.91 -16.26 -0.24
CA VAL A 69 14.13 -16.48 1.19
C VAL A 69 15.49 -17.16 1.37
N PRO A 70 16.47 -16.52 2.04
CA PRO A 70 17.84 -17.01 2.08
C PRO A 70 18.02 -18.33 2.81
N ALA A 71 17.09 -18.68 3.69
CA ALA A 71 17.13 -19.90 4.49
C ALA A 71 15.70 -20.31 4.92
N GLU A 72 15.56 -21.53 5.41
CA GLU A 72 14.29 -22.04 5.94
C GLU A 72 13.78 -21.16 7.09
N LEU A 73 12.56 -20.65 6.96
CA LEU A 73 11.88 -19.87 7.99
C LEU A 73 10.99 -20.81 8.84
N LYS A 74 11.25 -20.83 10.13
CA LYS A 74 10.40 -21.57 11.08
C LYS A 74 9.18 -20.73 11.50
N PRO A 75 7.98 -21.31 11.51
CA PRO A 75 6.79 -20.60 11.97
C PRO A 75 6.88 -20.22 13.45
N PRO A 76 6.16 -19.15 13.87
CA PRO A 76 5.30 -18.30 13.06
C PRO A 76 6.09 -17.29 12.22
N ILE A 77 5.65 -17.08 10.97
CA ILE A 77 6.21 -16.07 10.07
C ILE A 77 5.27 -14.87 10.09
N LEU A 78 5.79 -13.71 10.48
CA LEU A 78 5.02 -12.48 10.58
C LEU A 78 5.49 -11.49 9.52
N LEU A 79 4.55 -10.94 8.77
CA LEU A 79 4.80 -9.87 7.82
C LEU A 79 4.35 -8.54 8.42
N TYR A 80 5.26 -7.57 8.40
CA TYR A 80 4.99 -6.21 8.84
C TYR A 80 5.24 -5.23 7.69
N TYR A 81 4.49 -4.15 7.69
CA TYR A 81 4.82 -2.98 6.88
C TYR A 81 5.20 -1.83 7.82
N LYS A 82 6.06 -0.94 7.36
CA LYS A 82 6.46 0.27 8.05
C LYS A 82 6.19 1.46 7.16
N LEU A 83 5.43 2.42 7.67
CA LEU A 83 5.22 3.71 7.01
C LEU A 83 6.05 4.77 7.70
N THR A 84 6.65 5.64 6.91
CA THR A 84 7.29 6.87 7.36
C THR A 84 6.44 8.06 6.93
N ASN A 85 6.49 9.15 7.68
CA ASN A 85 5.72 10.36 7.40
C ASN A 85 4.18 10.18 7.37
N PHE A 86 3.68 9.14 8.03
CA PHE A 86 2.25 8.88 8.20
C PHE A 86 1.83 9.20 9.63
N TYR A 87 1.22 10.37 9.81
CA TYR A 87 0.88 10.93 11.13
C TYR A 87 -0.61 10.77 11.40
N GLN A 88 -1.01 9.65 11.99
CA GLN A 88 -2.41 9.37 12.35
C GLN A 88 -2.95 10.30 13.45
N ASN A 89 -2.07 10.90 14.25
CA ASN A 89 -2.43 11.89 15.27
C ASN A 89 -2.55 13.32 14.72
N HIS A 90 -2.33 13.53 13.44
CA HIS A 90 -2.51 14.83 12.83
C HIS A 90 -3.98 15.24 12.89
N ARG A 91 -4.27 16.47 13.36
CA ARG A 91 -5.64 16.97 13.56
C ARG A 91 -6.54 16.81 12.32
N ARG A 92 -6.02 17.06 11.15
CA ARG A 92 -6.76 16.91 9.88
C ARG A 92 -7.14 15.45 9.61
N TYR A 93 -6.28 14.50 9.99
CA TYR A 93 -6.57 13.08 9.84
C TYR A 93 -7.66 12.64 10.82
N VAL A 94 -7.51 12.97 12.10
CA VAL A 94 -8.45 12.58 13.16
C VAL A 94 -9.86 13.12 12.93
N ASN A 95 -9.97 14.34 12.42
CA ASN A 95 -11.26 14.98 12.16
C ASN A 95 -11.87 14.61 10.80
N SER A 96 -11.13 13.93 9.92
CA SER A 96 -11.58 13.65 8.56
C SER A 96 -12.55 12.46 8.51
N LEU A 97 -13.78 12.69 8.92
CA LEU A 97 -14.90 11.75 8.91
C LEU A 97 -16.24 12.53 8.90
N ASP A 98 -17.33 11.88 8.47
CA ASP A 98 -18.69 12.41 8.61
C ASP A 98 -19.49 11.50 9.54
N ALA A 99 -19.81 12.01 10.72
CA ALA A 99 -20.52 11.26 11.76
C ALA A 99 -21.96 10.89 11.36
N ASP A 100 -22.59 11.67 10.50
CA ASP A 100 -23.94 11.40 10.03
C ASP A 100 -23.96 10.26 9.00
N GLN A 101 -22.97 10.20 8.10
CA GLN A 101 -22.78 9.02 7.25
C GLN A 101 -22.59 7.74 8.07
N LEU A 102 -21.74 7.81 9.10
CA LEU A 102 -21.48 6.64 9.97
C LEU A 102 -22.72 6.19 10.75
N LYS A 103 -23.69 7.07 10.97
CA LYS A 103 -25.01 6.75 11.53
C LYS A 103 -26.03 6.27 10.50
N GLY A 104 -25.61 6.12 9.23
CA GLY A 104 -26.48 5.68 8.15
C GLY A 104 -27.34 6.78 7.52
N LYS A 105 -27.10 8.06 7.80
CA LYS A 105 -27.81 9.15 7.13
C LYS A 105 -27.26 9.37 5.73
N HIS A 106 -28.17 9.54 4.79
CA HIS A 106 -27.82 9.94 3.43
C HIS A 106 -27.20 11.35 3.43
N ARG A 107 -26.09 11.53 2.74
CA ARG A 107 -25.42 12.82 2.56
C ARG A 107 -25.29 13.13 1.08
N THR A 108 -25.56 14.36 0.73
CA THR A 108 -25.42 14.86 -0.64
C THR A 108 -24.00 15.37 -0.91
N VAL A 109 -23.67 15.58 -2.19
CA VAL A 109 -22.39 16.18 -2.60
C VAL A 109 -22.21 17.57 -1.94
N ASP A 110 -23.27 18.37 -1.88
CA ASP A 110 -23.20 19.72 -1.30
C ASP A 110 -22.97 19.69 0.21
N ASP A 111 -23.55 18.71 0.93
CA ASP A 111 -23.33 18.52 2.36
C ASP A 111 -21.85 18.23 2.67
N LEU A 112 -21.19 17.39 1.85
CA LEU A 112 -19.83 16.95 2.10
C LEU A 112 -18.76 17.87 1.50
N LYS A 113 -19.13 18.67 0.49
CA LYS A 113 -18.19 19.55 -0.22
C LYS A 113 -17.45 20.53 0.71
N ASN A 114 -18.11 20.95 1.79
CA ASN A 114 -17.54 21.86 2.79
C ASN A 114 -17.35 21.21 4.17
N GLY A 115 -17.60 19.92 4.28
CA GLY A 115 -17.50 19.15 5.52
C GLY A 115 -16.07 18.73 5.91
N ASP A 116 -16.00 17.99 6.99
CA ASP A 116 -14.75 17.54 7.61
C ASP A 116 -14.06 16.39 6.84
N CYS A 117 -14.77 15.71 5.94
CA CYS A 117 -14.24 14.60 5.14
C CYS A 117 -13.13 14.98 4.15
N LYS A 118 -12.87 16.27 3.96
CA LYS A 118 -11.81 16.71 3.03
C LYS A 118 -10.43 16.15 3.41
N PRO A 119 -9.61 15.78 2.40
CA PRO A 119 -9.81 15.89 0.95
C PRO A 119 -10.62 14.75 0.32
N VAL A 120 -10.96 13.69 1.05
CA VAL A 120 -11.57 12.45 0.54
C VAL A 120 -13.08 12.47 0.84
N ALA A 121 -13.79 13.36 0.19
CA ALA A 121 -15.22 13.54 0.38
C ALA A 121 -16.03 13.15 -0.86
N ILE A 122 -15.51 13.47 -2.05
CA ILE A 122 -16.19 13.37 -3.34
C ILE A 122 -15.19 12.93 -4.38
N GLU A 123 -15.58 12.01 -5.25
CA GLU A 123 -14.83 11.58 -6.42
C GLU A 123 -15.81 11.51 -7.62
N ASP A 124 -15.41 12.04 -8.76
CA ASP A 124 -16.24 12.09 -10.00
C ASP A 124 -17.68 12.59 -9.77
N ASN A 125 -17.82 13.63 -8.96
CA ASN A 125 -19.12 14.20 -8.56
C ASN A 125 -20.04 13.23 -7.80
N GLN A 126 -19.48 12.17 -7.23
CA GLN A 126 -20.16 11.20 -6.39
C GLN A 126 -19.64 11.27 -4.96
N VAL A 127 -20.52 10.99 -4.00
CA VAL A 127 -20.14 10.93 -2.59
C VAL A 127 -19.38 9.65 -2.30
N ILE A 128 -18.21 9.79 -1.67
CA ILE A 128 -17.45 8.64 -1.15
C ILE A 128 -18.13 8.14 0.14
N TYR A 129 -18.31 6.84 0.25
CA TYR A 129 -18.94 6.24 1.43
C TYR A 129 -18.15 5.01 1.94
N PRO A 130 -17.70 5.01 3.20
CA PRO A 130 -17.61 6.17 4.09
C PRO A 130 -16.55 7.16 3.63
N CYS A 131 -16.80 8.45 3.82
CA CYS A 131 -15.87 9.49 3.44
C CYS A 131 -14.82 9.77 4.52
N GLY A 132 -13.74 10.44 4.13
CA GLY A 132 -12.67 10.90 5.01
C GLY A 132 -11.41 10.06 4.99
N LEU A 133 -10.35 10.63 5.55
CA LEU A 133 -9.02 10.02 5.54
C LEU A 133 -8.92 8.75 6.35
N ILE A 134 -9.64 8.65 7.47
CA ILE A 134 -9.59 7.47 8.35
C ILE A 134 -10.11 6.24 7.60
N ALA A 135 -11.30 6.34 7.01
CA ALA A 135 -11.93 5.24 6.30
C ALA A 135 -11.19 4.84 5.01
N ASN A 136 -10.54 5.82 4.37
CA ASN A 136 -9.88 5.62 3.07
C ASN A 136 -8.35 5.48 3.17
N SER A 137 -7.81 5.23 4.35
CA SER A 137 -6.41 4.92 4.58
C SER A 137 -6.16 3.43 4.84
N LEU A 138 -7.07 2.56 4.44
CA LEU A 138 -6.88 1.12 4.48
C LEU A 138 -5.80 0.70 3.47
N PHE A 139 -4.88 -0.13 3.90
CA PHE A 139 -3.81 -0.62 3.04
C PHE A 139 -4.33 -1.73 2.11
N ASN A 140 -4.15 -1.51 0.82
CA ASN A 140 -4.46 -2.48 -0.20
C ASN A 140 -3.21 -3.30 -0.52
N GLY A 141 -3.28 -4.61 -0.46
CA GLY A 141 -2.18 -5.46 -0.85
C GLY A 141 -2.58 -6.92 -0.89
N ASP A 142 -2.28 -7.54 -2.00
CA ASP A 142 -2.38 -8.98 -2.18
C ASP A 142 -1.01 -9.63 -1.96
N ARG A 143 -1.02 -10.80 -1.33
CA ARG A 143 0.18 -11.60 -1.09
C ARG A 143 0.00 -12.94 -1.77
N SER A 144 0.90 -13.25 -2.69
CA SER A 144 1.05 -14.60 -3.25
C SER A 144 2.37 -15.20 -2.78
N LEU A 145 2.32 -16.40 -2.26
CA LEU A 145 3.49 -17.19 -1.87
C LEU A 145 3.82 -18.18 -2.97
#